data_5187939af30078fe03457c179b83ebc9
#
_entry.id   5187939af30078fe03457c179b83ebc9
#
_cell.length_a   1.000
_cell.length_b   1.000
_cell.length_c   1.000
_cell.angle_alpha   90.00
_cell.angle_beta   90.00
_cell.angle_gamma   90.00
#
_symmetry.space_group_name_H-M   'P 1'
#
loop_
_entity.id
_entity.type
_entity.pdbx_description
1 polymer ?
#
loop_
_entity_poly.entity_id
_entity_poly.type
_entity_poly.pdbx_seq_one_letter_code
_entity_poly.pdbx_strand_id
1 'polypeptide(L)'
;IKECFQHFGLPECTDEMVGVYSAINEGYWKLLERGEITKPELFTRRFRDFFGKIGVTCDEAEFNALYQRTLGSHIFPNDNGIELVRSLKGRVHQYAVTNGSAVAQERKLSVSGLDKLFDGIFISDKVGAEKPATEFFDRVFEQIPENREDVIIVGDSLTSDIRGANNAGIACCWYSPEPSEPP
;
A
#
# COMPACT_ATOMS: atom_id res chain seq x y z
N ILE A 1 3.53 -7.01 13.16
CA ILE A 1 2.71 -7.02 14.39
C ILE A 1 3.49 -7.64 15.54
N LYS A 2 4.01 -8.88 15.43
CA LYS A 2 4.70 -9.60 16.50
C LYS A 2 5.86 -8.79 17.12
N GLU A 3 6.71 -8.16 16.32
CA GLU A 3 7.81 -7.31 16.78
C GLU A 3 7.30 -6.07 17.56
N CYS A 4 6.17 -5.49 17.14
CA CYS A 4 5.57 -4.38 17.86
C CYS A 4 5.07 -4.82 19.22
N PHE A 5 4.45 -5.99 19.33
CA PHE A 5 4.03 -6.57 20.61
C PHE A 5 5.20 -6.74 21.57
N GLN A 6 6.33 -7.29 21.08
CA GLN A 6 7.55 -7.44 21.87
C GLN A 6 8.10 -6.09 22.36
N HIS A 7 8.11 -5.09 21.47
CA HIS A 7 8.61 -3.75 21.81
C HIS A 7 7.80 -3.08 22.93
N PHE A 8 6.47 -3.23 22.89
CA PHE A 8 5.58 -2.65 23.92
C PHE A 8 5.41 -3.53 25.16
N GLY A 9 6.13 -4.67 25.26
CA GLY A 9 6.00 -5.61 26.39
C GLY A 9 4.59 -6.22 26.52
N LEU A 10 3.87 -6.33 25.40
CA LEU A 10 2.55 -6.94 25.35
C LEU A 10 2.67 -8.47 25.41
N PRO A 11 1.56 -9.19 25.71
CA PRO A 11 1.54 -10.66 25.66
C PRO A 11 2.01 -11.19 24.29
N GLU A 12 2.38 -12.46 24.22
CA GLU A 12 2.79 -13.09 22.96
C GLU A 12 1.70 -12.96 21.89
N CYS A 13 2.08 -12.40 20.75
CA CYS A 13 1.17 -12.24 19.61
C CYS A 13 1.11 -13.54 18.80
N THR A 14 0.00 -14.27 18.92
CA THR A 14 -0.23 -15.54 18.22
C THR A 14 -0.54 -15.31 16.73
N ASP A 15 -0.44 -16.39 15.94
CA ASP A 15 -0.83 -16.35 14.51
C ASP A 15 -2.34 -16.08 14.34
N GLU A 16 -3.16 -16.54 15.30
CA GLU A 16 -4.59 -16.22 15.33
C GLU A 16 -4.82 -14.70 15.48
N MET A 17 -4.10 -14.06 16.40
CA MET A 17 -4.16 -12.58 16.55
C MET A 17 -3.71 -11.85 15.27
N VAL A 18 -2.69 -12.35 14.59
CA VAL A 18 -2.27 -11.81 13.29
C VAL A 18 -3.38 -11.93 12.26
N GLY A 19 -4.08 -13.07 12.21
CA GLY A 19 -5.26 -13.27 11.35
C GLY A 19 -6.39 -12.28 11.66
N VAL A 20 -6.69 -12.07 12.94
CA VAL A 20 -7.68 -11.06 13.38
C VAL A 20 -7.30 -9.66 12.92
N TYR A 21 -6.02 -9.28 13.10
CA TYR A 21 -5.52 -7.99 12.61
C TYR A 21 -5.67 -7.87 11.11
N SER A 22 -5.29 -8.90 10.34
CA SER A 22 -5.33 -8.87 8.88
C SER A 22 -6.75 -8.62 8.36
N ALA A 23 -7.75 -9.31 8.92
CA ALA A 23 -9.14 -9.13 8.55
C ALA A 23 -9.67 -7.71 8.88
N ILE A 24 -9.33 -7.18 10.07
CA ILE A 24 -9.69 -5.82 10.47
C ILE A 24 -9.02 -4.80 9.54
N ASN A 25 -7.73 -4.96 9.29
CA ASN A 25 -6.94 -4.06 8.43
C ASN A 25 -7.49 -4.03 7.00
N GLU A 26 -7.79 -5.18 6.41
CA GLU A 26 -8.42 -5.27 5.08
C GLU A 26 -9.76 -4.53 5.03
N GLY A 27 -10.60 -4.70 6.05
CA GLY A 27 -11.88 -3.98 6.16
C GLY A 27 -11.68 -2.46 6.14
N TYR A 28 -10.72 -1.96 6.91
CA TYR A 28 -10.42 -0.51 6.96
C TYR A 28 -9.84 0.02 5.64
N TRP A 29 -9.02 -0.74 4.93
CA TRP A 29 -8.55 -0.34 3.60
C TRP A 29 -9.71 -0.22 2.60
N LYS A 30 -10.67 -1.16 2.61
CA LYS A 30 -11.88 -1.07 1.79
C LYS A 30 -12.73 0.16 2.10
N LEU A 31 -12.84 0.56 3.39
CA LEU A 31 -13.54 1.80 3.78
C LEU A 31 -12.82 3.05 3.22
N LEU A 32 -11.48 3.08 3.30
CA LEU A 32 -10.69 4.17 2.75
C LEU A 32 -10.87 4.29 1.22
N GLU A 33 -10.79 3.17 0.49
CA GLU A 33 -10.94 3.12 -0.96
C GLU A 33 -12.35 3.55 -1.44
N ARG A 34 -13.35 3.42 -0.57
CA ARG A 34 -14.71 3.94 -0.82
C ARG A 34 -14.89 5.40 -0.40
N GLY A 35 -13.87 6.01 0.22
CA GLY A 35 -13.94 7.37 0.73
C GLY A 35 -14.80 7.53 1.99
N GLU A 36 -15.10 6.44 2.69
CA GLU A 36 -15.93 6.45 3.90
C GLU A 36 -15.14 6.88 5.16
N ILE A 37 -13.84 6.74 5.12
CA ILE A 37 -12.92 7.17 6.19
C ILE A 37 -11.68 7.81 5.59
N THR A 38 -10.97 8.58 6.41
CA THR A 38 -9.66 9.14 6.10
C THR A 38 -8.52 8.19 6.51
N LYS A 39 -7.33 8.38 5.95
CA LYS A 39 -6.15 7.58 6.31
C LYS A 39 -5.73 7.72 7.79
N PRO A 40 -5.76 8.91 8.42
CA PRO A 40 -5.55 9.03 9.87
C PRO A 40 -6.55 8.21 10.69
N GLU A 41 -7.82 8.19 10.29
CA GLU A 41 -8.83 7.35 10.95
C GLU A 41 -8.54 5.86 10.77
N LEU A 42 -8.16 5.41 9.56
CA LEU A 42 -7.73 4.04 9.31
C LEU A 42 -6.59 3.64 10.26
N PHE A 43 -5.54 4.47 10.34
CA PHE A 43 -4.34 4.17 11.11
C PHE A 43 -4.60 4.03 12.61
N THR A 44 -5.56 4.78 13.16
CA THR A 44 -5.92 4.72 14.57
C THR A 44 -6.97 3.65 14.84
N ARG A 45 -8.09 3.67 14.07
CA ARG A 45 -9.25 2.81 14.36
C ARG A 45 -8.95 1.32 14.21
N ARG A 46 -8.12 0.91 13.22
CA ARG A 46 -7.77 -0.50 13.03
C ARG A 46 -7.06 -1.11 14.24
N PHE A 47 -6.20 -0.34 14.92
CA PHE A 47 -5.54 -0.82 16.13
C PHE A 47 -6.44 -0.78 17.36
N ARG A 48 -7.31 0.23 17.48
CA ARG A 48 -8.35 0.28 18.51
C ARG A 48 -9.22 -0.98 18.46
N ASP A 49 -9.75 -1.30 17.29
CA ASP A 49 -10.63 -2.46 17.11
C ASP A 49 -9.86 -3.76 17.29
N PHE A 50 -8.63 -3.83 16.82
CA PHE A 50 -7.77 -4.98 17.03
C PHE A 50 -7.51 -5.24 18.53
N PHE A 51 -7.06 -4.24 19.25
CA PHE A 51 -6.81 -4.36 20.70
C PHE A 51 -8.06 -4.69 21.48
N GLY A 52 -9.18 -4.04 21.16
CA GLY A 52 -10.49 -4.39 21.77
C GLY A 52 -10.89 -5.84 21.50
N LYS A 53 -10.64 -6.36 20.30
CA LYS A 53 -10.99 -7.72 19.91
C LYS A 53 -10.16 -8.77 20.65
N ILE A 54 -8.89 -8.50 20.93
CA ILE A 54 -7.97 -9.45 21.58
C ILE A 54 -7.78 -9.19 23.08
N GLY A 55 -8.46 -8.17 23.65
CA GLY A 55 -8.41 -7.85 25.07
C GLY A 55 -7.05 -7.25 25.54
N VAL A 56 -6.35 -6.53 24.66
CA VAL A 56 -5.06 -5.88 24.96
C VAL A 56 -5.26 -4.38 25.04
N THR A 57 -4.50 -3.70 25.90
CA THR A 57 -4.49 -2.23 26.01
C THR A 57 -3.13 -1.69 25.59
N CYS A 58 -3.10 -0.80 24.59
CA CYS A 58 -1.90 -0.12 24.12
C CYS A 58 -2.32 1.20 23.46
N ASP A 59 -1.46 2.21 23.45
CA ASP A 59 -1.71 3.44 22.70
C ASP A 59 -1.67 3.15 21.19
N GLU A 60 -2.80 3.41 20.53
CA GLU A 60 -2.97 3.08 19.11
C GLU A 60 -2.04 3.92 18.20
N ALA A 61 -1.81 5.17 18.56
CA ALA A 61 -0.99 6.08 17.75
C ALA A 61 0.49 5.73 17.86
N GLU A 62 0.98 5.47 19.07
CA GLU A 62 2.35 5.02 19.30
C GLU A 62 2.60 3.66 18.65
N PHE A 63 1.66 2.74 18.80
CA PHE A 63 1.74 1.41 18.17
C PHE A 63 1.76 1.54 16.65
N ASN A 64 0.88 2.34 16.06
CA ASN A 64 0.87 2.57 14.61
C ASN A 64 2.19 3.20 14.14
N ALA A 65 2.74 4.16 14.87
CA ALA A 65 4.01 4.79 14.51
C ALA A 65 5.16 3.78 14.44
N LEU A 66 5.25 2.88 15.42
CA LEU A 66 6.22 1.78 15.39
C LEU A 66 5.92 0.80 14.26
N TYR A 67 4.64 0.41 14.12
CA TYR A 67 4.20 -0.52 13.08
C TYR A 67 4.58 -0.04 11.67
N GLN A 68 4.36 1.23 11.33
CA GLN A 68 4.72 1.79 10.03
C GLN A 68 6.24 1.71 9.79
N ARG A 69 7.06 2.03 10.79
CA ARG A 69 8.52 1.90 10.69
C ARG A 69 8.97 0.46 10.51
N THR A 70 8.40 -0.45 11.29
CA THR A 70 8.69 -1.89 11.22
C THR A 70 8.28 -2.46 9.88
N LEU A 71 7.05 -2.15 9.43
CA LEU A 71 6.53 -2.57 8.13
C LEU A 71 7.44 -2.11 6.98
N GLY A 72 7.97 -0.90 7.05
CA GLY A 72 8.90 -0.38 6.05
C GLY A 72 10.26 -1.08 6.02
N SER A 73 10.63 -1.81 7.08
CA SER A 73 11.90 -2.52 7.16
C SER A 73 11.86 -3.95 6.62
N HIS A 74 10.67 -4.50 6.41
CA HIS A 74 10.47 -5.87 5.93
C HIS A 74 10.00 -5.86 4.48
N ILE A 75 10.73 -6.58 3.63
CA ILE A 75 10.46 -6.68 2.21
C ILE A 75 10.16 -8.12 1.88
N PHE A 76 9.00 -8.35 1.29
CA PHE A 76 8.58 -9.63 0.75
C PHE A 76 8.23 -9.40 -0.72
N PRO A 77 9.21 -9.43 -1.63
CA PRO A 77 8.93 -9.23 -3.04
C PRO A 77 8.14 -10.41 -3.59
N ASN A 78 7.25 -10.13 -4.53
CA ASN A 78 6.64 -11.16 -5.33
C ASN A 78 7.70 -11.85 -6.19
N ASP A 79 7.49 -13.13 -6.50
CA ASP A 79 8.39 -13.91 -7.32
C ASP A 79 8.71 -13.19 -8.65
N ASN A 80 10.00 -13.01 -8.91
CA ASN A 80 10.52 -12.31 -10.09
C ASN A 80 10.12 -10.82 -10.22
N GLY A 81 9.46 -10.21 -9.22
CA GLY A 81 8.99 -8.81 -9.31
C GLY A 81 10.14 -7.81 -9.45
N ILE A 82 11.21 -7.97 -8.66
CA ILE A 82 12.39 -7.10 -8.72
C ILE A 82 13.14 -7.29 -10.05
N GLU A 83 13.26 -8.55 -10.52
CA GLU A 83 13.89 -8.89 -11.79
C GLU A 83 13.14 -8.29 -12.96
N LEU A 84 11.81 -8.33 -12.93
CA LEU A 84 10.96 -7.70 -13.95
C LEU A 84 11.21 -6.19 -14.02
N VAL A 85 11.11 -5.48 -12.90
CA VAL A 85 11.37 -4.02 -12.83
C VAL A 85 12.78 -3.70 -13.34
N ARG A 86 13.78 -4.51 -12.94
CA ARG A 86 15.17 -4.33 -13.41
C ARG A 86 15.31 -4.56 -14.91
N SER A 87 14.64 -5.55 -15.48
CA SER A 87 14.71 -5.88 -16.92
C SER A 87 14.07 -4.83 -17.81
N LEU A 88 13.16 -4.04 -17.27
CA LEU A 88 12.47 -2.95 -17.97
C LEU A 88 13.21 -1.62 -17.87
N LYS A 89 14.20 -1.49 -16.95
CA LYS A 89 14.94 -0.23 -16.76
C LYS A 89 15.63 0.20 -18.05
N GLY A 90 15.38 1.45 -18.47
CA GLY A 90 15.91 2.02 -19.71
C GLY A 90 15.21 1.57 -21.00
N ARG A 91 14.20 0.70 -20.90
CA ARG A 91 13.35 0.29 -22.03
C ARG A 91 12.00 1.00 -22.02
N VAL A 92 11.48 1.24 -20.84
CA VAL A 92 10.28 2.04 -20.57
C VAL A 92 10.51 2.91 -19.35
N HIS A 93 9.77 4.00 -19.20
CA HIS A 93 9.71 4.69 -17.93
C HIS A 93 8.84 3.90 -16.96
N GLN A 94 9.26 3.82 -15.71
CA GLN A 94 8.59 3.05 -14.68
C GLN A 94 8.28 3.93 -13.47
N TYR A 95 7.05 3.91 -13.04
CA TYR A 95 6.56 4.71 -11.91
C TYR A 95 5.94 3.82 -10.85
N ALA A 96 6.27 4.07 -9.59
CA ALA A 96 5.57 3.43 -8.47
C ALA A 96 4.44 4.32 -7.97
N VAL A 97 3.23 3.79 -7.89
CA VAL A 97 2.03 4.48 -7.36
C VAL A 97 1.45 3.68 -6.19
N THR A 98 1.29 4.31 -5.02
CA THR A 98 0.85 3.59 -3.81
C THR A 98 -0.01 4.42 -2.87
N ASN A 99 -1.03 3.78 -2.26
CA ASN A 99 -1.82 4.34 -1.15
C ASN A 99 -1.20 4.09 0.23
N GLY A 100 -0.06 3.40 0.30
CA GLY A 100 0.64 3.16 1.57
C GLY A 100 1.13 4.45 2.23
N SER A 101 1.50 4.36 3.52
CA SER A 101 2.08 5.52 4.21
C SER A 101 3.44 5.90 3.66
N ALA A 102 3.76 7.19 3.64
CA ALA A 102 5.07 7.66 3.19
C ALA A 102 6.20 7.00 4.01
N VAL A 103 6.05 6.93 5.32
CA VAL A 103 7.05 6.32 6.24
C VAL A 103 7.38 4.86 5.85
N ALA A 104 6.35 4.05 5.57
CA ALA A 104 6.57 2.65 5.24
C ALA A 104 7.06 2.47 3.79
N GLN A 105 6.47 3.19 2.84
CA GLN A 105 6.77 3.00 1.42
C GLN A 105 8.15 3.52 1.03
N GLU A 106 8.56 4.69 1.51
CA GLU A 106 9.92 5.20 1.27
C GLU A 106 10.98 4.24 1.81
N ARG A 107 10.75 3.75 3.03
CA ARG A 107 11.69 2.81 3.63
C ARG A 107 11.75 1.47 2.87
N LYS A 108 10.60 0.91 2.47
CA LYS A 108 10.54 -0.31 1.64
C LYS A 108 11.30 -0.14 0.34
N LEU A 109 11.04 0.94 -0.38
CA LEU A 109 11.67 1.22 -1.66
C LEU A 109 13.18 1.40 -1.51
N SER A 110 13.62 2.13 -0.47
CA SER A 110 15.04 2.34 -0.18
C SER A 110 15.76 1.04 0.21
N VAL A 111 15.19 0.25 1.12
CA VAL A 111 15.82 -1.01 1.59
C VAL A 111 15.86 -2.07 0.48
N SER A 112 14.85 -2.11 -0.40
CA SER A 112 14.83 -3.00 -1.57
C SER A 112 15.72 -2.51 -2.72
N GLY A 113 16.13 -1.26 -2.71
CA GLY A 113 16.82 -0.62 -3.84
C GLY A 113 15.92 -0.33 -5.05
N LEU A 114 14.60 -0.53 -4.92
CA LEU A 114 13.62 -0.23 -5.97
C LEU A 114 13.50 1.28 -6.25
N ASP A 115 13.80 2.13 -5.26
CA ASP A 115 13.89 3.57 -5.42
C ASP A 115 14.84 4.02 -6.55
N LYS A 116 15.87 3.21 -6.86
CA LYS A 116 16.83 3.46 -7.94
C LYS A 116 16.39 2.93 -9.31
N LEU A 117 15.37 2.10 -9.32
CA LEU A 117 14.86 1.48 -10.55
C LEU A 117 13.70 2.27 -11.15
N PHE A 118 12.85 2.87 -10.31
CA PHE A 118 11.74 3.70 -10.76
C PHE A 118 12.21 5.10 -11.19
N ASP A 119 11.57 5.64 -12.22
CA ASP A 119 11.82 6.99 -12.74
C ASP A 119 11.00 8.04 -11.94
N GLY A 120 9.97 7.61 -11.22
CA GLY A 120 9.23 8.41 -10.25
C GLY A 120 8.47 7.54 -9.24
N ILE A 121 8.21 8.11 -8.06
CA ILE A 121 7.53 7.44 -6.95
C ILE A 121 6.44 8.36 -6.43
N PHE A 122 5.20 7.92 -6.52
CA PHE A 122 4.01 8.68 -6.15
C PHE A 122 3.28 7.98 -5.00
N ILE A 123 3.50 8.50 -3.80
CA ILE A 123 2.85 8.02 -2.57
C ILE A 123 1.69 8.96 -2.27
N SER A 124 0.50 8.44 -2.04
CA SER A 124 -0.71 9.24 -1.85
C SER A 124 -0.59 10.30 -0.75
N ASP A 125 0.16 10.04 0.34
CA ASP A 125 0.45 11.02 1.39
C ASP A 125 1.17 12.28 0.85
N LYS A 126 1.98 12.13 -0.20
CA LYS A 126 2.70 13.23 -0.84
C LYS A 126 1.95 13.83 -2.01
N VAL A 127 1.22 13.01 -2.74
CA VAL A 127 0.35 13.43 -3.83
C VAL A 127 -0.82 14.24 -3.31
N GLY A 128 -1.31 13.93 -2.09
CA GLY A 128 -2.45 14.59 -1.45
C GLY A 128 -3.81 14.12 -1.98
N ALA A 129 -3.84 12.98 -2.65
CA ALA A 129 -5.03 12.26 -3.09
C ALA A 129 -4.74 10.76 -3.10
N GLU A 130 -5.77 9.93 -3.11
CA GLU A 130 -5.66 8.47 -3.01
C GLU A 130 -6.36 7.77 -4.17
N LYS A 131 -5.78 6.66 -4.66
CA LYS A 131 -6.48 5.77 -5.57
C LYS A 131 -7.72 5.19 -4.87
N PRO A 132 -8.87 5.08 -5.52
CA PRO A 132 -9.15 5.17 -6.95
C PRO A 132 -9.58 6.57 -7.45
N ALA A 133 -9.40 7.65 -6.68
CA ALA A 133 -9.78 8.98 -7.13
C ALA A 133 -8.99 9.41 -8.37
N THR A 134 -9.67 9.99 -9.37
CA THR A 134 -9.02 10.51 -10.58
C THR A 134 -8.01 11.61 -10.26
N GLU A 135 -8.26 12.38 -9.22
CA GLU A 135 -7.37 13.44 -8.75
C GLU A 135 -5.95 12.93 -8.43
N PHE A 136 -5.82 11.69 -7.91
CA PHE A 136 -4.50 11.08 -7.70
C PHE A 136 -3.73 10.97 -9.02
N PHE A 137 -4.37 10.46 -10.06
CA PHE A 137 -3.76 10.27 -11.37
C PHE A 137 -3.53 11.60 -12.07
N ASP A 138 -4.45 12.56 -11.96
CA ASP A 138 -4.30 13.92 -12.52
C ASP A 138 -2.99 14.54 -12.01
N ARG A 139 -2.77 14.50 -10.70
CA ARG A 139 -1.55 15.02 -10.06
C ARG A 139 -0.28 14.24 -10.42
N VAL A 140 -0.39 12.94 -10.71
CA VAL A 140 0.73 12.15 -11.23
C VAL A 140 1.08 12.59 -12.65
N PHE A 141 0.09 12.72 -13.53
CA PHE A 141 0.31 13.14 -14.91
C PHE A 141 0.78 14.58 -15.06
N GLU A 142 0.58 15.44 -14.08
CA GLU A 142 1.22 16.77 -14.03
C GLU A 142 2.74 16.71 -13.83
N GLN A 143 3.28 15.56 -13.41
CA GLN A 143 4.68 15.39 -13.03
C GLN A 143 5.46 14.43 -13.93
N ILE A 144 4.80 13.73 -14.84
CA ILE A 144 5.41 12.80 -15.79
C ILE A 144 5.19 13.29 -17.23
N PRO A 145 6.07 12.95 -18.18
CA PRO A 145 5.97 13.44 -19.55
C PRO A 145 4.99 12.64 -20.44
N GLU A 146 4.55 11.45 -20.01
CA GLU A 146 3.70 10.56 -20.78
C GLU A 146 2.25 11.03 -20.81
N ASN A 147 1.54 10.70 -21.91
CA ASN A 147 0.09 10.83 -21.97
C ASN A 147 -0.59 9.58 -21.39
N ARG A 148 -1.87 9.69 -21.00
CA ARG A 148 -2.63 8.57 -20.41
C ARG A 148 -2.72 7.35 -21.33
N GLU A 149 -2.80 7.58 -22.64
CA GLU A 149 -2.88 6.55 -23.68
C GLU A 149 -1.56 5.76 -23.86
N ASP A 150 -0.44 6.32 -23.40
CA ASP A 150 0.88 5.69 -23.50
C ASP A 150 1.28 4.92 -22.22
N VAL A 151 0.41 4.90 -21.23
CA VAL A 151 0.67 4.32 -19.90
C VAL A 151 -0.24 3.13 -19.63
N ILE A 152 0.32 2.12 -18.96
CA ILE A 152 -0.41 1.00 -18.40
C ILE A 152 -0.16 0.92 -16.88
N ILE A 153 -1.23 0.72 -16.12
CA ILE A 153 -1.13 0.44 -14.69
C ILE A 153 -1.16 -1.07 -14.47
N VAL A 154 -0.19 -1.58 -13.71
CA VAL A 154 -0.19 -2.97 -13.23
C VAL A 154 -0.42 -2.92 -11.73
N GLY A 155 -1.47 -3.58 -11.24
CA GLY A 155 -1.83 -3.57 -9.83
C GLY A 155 -2.67 -4.77 -9.43
N ASP A 156 -2.70 -5.06 -8.14
CA ASP A 156 -3.41 -6.19 -7.55
C ASP A 156 -4.78 -5.81 -6.96
N SER A 157 -4.97 -4.54 -6.60
CA SER A 157 -6.23 -4.09 -6.01
C SER A 157 -7.26 -3.72 -7.10
N LEU A 158 -8.34 -4.52 -7.18
CA LEU A 158 -9.48 -4.22 -8.05
C LEU A 158 -10.18 -2.90 -7.66
N THR A 159 -10.18 -2.56 -6.38
CA THR A 159 -10.91 -1.41 -5.83
C THR A 159 -10.10 -0.11 -5.83
N SER A 160 -8.77 -0.17 -5.86
CA SER A 160 -7.91 1.01 -5.95
C SER A 160 -7.17 1.14 -7.26
N ASP A 161 -6.42 0.11 -7.69
CA ASP A 161 -5.58 0.19 -8.89
C ASP A 161 -6.40 0.12 -10.18
N ILE A 162 -7.16 -0.97 -10.34
CA ILE A 162 -7.91 -1.23 -11.56
C ILE A 162 -9.06 -0.25 -11.70
N ARG A 163 -9.85 -0.07 -10.63
CA ARG A 163 -10.92 0.94 -10.63
C ARG A 163 -10.37 2.34 -10.86
N GLY A 164 -9.24 2.68 -10.23
CA GLY A 164 -8.61 3.99 -10.39
C GLY A 164 -8.12 4.23 -11.81
N ALA A 165 -7.48 3.23 -12.44
CA ALA A 165 -7.07 3.28 -13.83
C ALA A 165 -8.28 3.51 -14.77
N ASN A 166 -9.35 2.73 -14.59
CA ASN A 166 -10.58 2.88 -15.36
C ASN A 166 -11.21 4.27 -15.20
N ASN A 167 -11.27 4.78 -13.95
CA ASN A 167 -11.79 6.12 -13.67
C ASN A 167 -10.95 7.20 -14.36
N ALA A 168 -9.64 7.00 -14.46
CA ALA A 168 -8.70 7.95 -15.06
C ALA A 168 -8.50 7.76 -16.57
N GLY A 169 -9.16 6.77 -17.19
CA GLY A 169 -9.00 6.46 -18.62
C GLY A 169 -7.63 5.91 -18.99
N ILE A 170 -7.00 5.13 -18.10
CA ILE A 170 -5.67 4.55 -18.27
C ILE A 170 -5.82 3.04 -18.49
N ALA A 171 -5.07 2.46 -19.44
CA ALA A 171 -5.01 1.01 -19.62
C ALA A 171 -4.51 0.33 -18.33
N CYS A 172 -5.06 -0.84 -18.00
CA CYS A 172 -4.66 -1.54 -16.79
C CYS A 172 -4.48 -3.04 -17.00
N CYS A 173 -3.63 -3.61 -16.17
CA CYS A 173 -3.39 -5.05 -16.06
C CYS A 173 -3.60 -5.45 -14.60
N TRP A 174 -4.56 -6.33 -14.36
CA TRP A 174 -4.78 -6.88 -13.03
C TRP A 174 -3.77 -8.01 -12.77
N TYR A 175 -2.96 -7.84 -11.74
CA TYR A 175 -2.06 -8.86 -11.24
C TYR A 175 -2.77 -9.67 -10.15
N SER A 176 -2.98 -10.96 -10.39
CA SER A 176 -3.48 -11.92 -9.39
C SER A 176 -2.45 -13.03 -9.22
N PRO A 177 -1.83 -13.18 -8.04
CA PRO A 177 -0.84 -14.24 -7.80
C PRO A 177 -1.49 -15.63 -7.72
N GLU A 178 -2.78 -15.71 -7.40
CA GLU A 178 -3.55 -16.95 -7.42
C GLU A 178 -4.46 -16.99 -8.65
N PRO A 179 -4.68 -18.18 -9.26
CA PRO A 179 -5.64 -18.33 -10.33
C PRO A 179 -7.03 -17.93 -9.81
N SER A 180 -7.54 -16.80 -10.25
CA SER A 180 -8.88 -16.33 -9.96
C SER A 180 -9.58 -16.02 -11.28
N GLU A 181 -10.88 -16.30 -11.34
CA GLU A 181 -11.67 -15.86 -12.48
C GLU A 181 -11.64 -14.32 -12.53
N PRO A 182 -11.48 -13.72 -13.72
CA PRO A 182 -11.59 -12.26 -13.85
C PRO A 182 -12.98 -11.82 -13.41
N PRO A 183 -13.10 -10.68 -12.74
CA PRO A 183 -14.38 -10.14 -12.26
C PRO A 183 -15.32 -9.76 -13.38
#